data_9f878af902c9318ea098b58b1c33f47d
#
_entry.id   9f878af902c9318ea098b58b1c33f47d
#
_cell.length_a   1.000
_cell.length_b   1.000
_cell.length_c   1.000
_cell.angle_alpha   90.00
_cell.angle_beta   90.00
_cell.angle_gamma   90.00
#
_symmetry.space_group_name_H-M   'P 1'
#
loop_
_entity.id
_entity.type
_entity.pdbx_description
1 polymer ?
#
loop_
_entity_poly.entity_id
_entity_poly.type
_entity_poly.pdbx_seq_one_letter_code
_entity_poly.pdbx_strand_id
1 'polypeptide(L)'
;MFIAGIDGGGTHTRIEIRDIENNLLRREEFGPFNINSIGEDAFRKLLREVFASCGEMADCKKICFGAAGISNPRVGEILEEELNAAGFVGKWKRCGDQEIALRGAMDTPGVAVIAGTGSICFGKNEAGETARSGGYGHLIDDGGSGYALGRDVISAAVRALDGRGQGKALLDAVYAQLNASTSAQIVSFVYSPNTDKSAIAEFARIALDQAAAGEETARAILNRGAEELQALVAAVQNRLDLADCPIALLGGLISSENIYRRAVVEKLSELGTPIAPAHDALWGAAQMAYEME
;
A
#
# COMPACT_ATOMS: atom_id res chain seq x y z
N MET A 1 -12.98 27.45 -11.46
CA MET A 1 -12.02 26.48 -12.10
C MET A 1 -11.22 25.81 -11.00
N PHE A 2 -11.00 24.48 -11.12
CA PHE A 2 -10.32 23.68 -10.11
C PHE A 2 -9.54 22.52 -10.76
N ILE A 3 -8.72 21.84 -9.97
CA ILE A 3 -8.06 20.58 -10.29
C ILE A 3 -8.44 19.53 -9.25
N ALA A 4 -8.34 18.24 -9.61
CA ALA A 4 -8.69 17.16 -8.70
C ALA A 4 -7.64 16.02 -8.73
N GLY A 5 -7.34 15.49 -7.56
CA GLY A 5 -6.60 14.25 -7.39
C GLY A 5 -7.48 13.19 -6.74
N ILE A 6 -7.44 11.96 -7.25
CA ILE A 6 -8.21 10.83 -6.72
C ILE A 6 -7.24 9.71 -6.34
N ASP A 7 -7.37 9.24 -5.09
CA ASP A 7 -6.71 8.07 -4.55
C ASP A 7 -7.74 6.96 -4.37
N GLY A 8 -7.74 6.00 -5.29
CA GLY A 8 -8.69 4.90 -5.37
C GLY A 8 -8.17 3.63 -4.70
N GLY A 9 -8.60 3.37 -3.49
CA GLY A 9 -8.25 2.17 -2.73
C GLY A 9 -9.28 1.05 -2.83
N GLY A 10 -8.90 -0.13 -2.32
CA GLY A 10 -9.78 -1.31 -2.28
C GLY A 10 -10.97 -1.19 -1.32
N THR A 11 -10.94 -0.26 -0.37
CA THR A 11 -11.97 -0.03 0.64
C THR A 11 -12.58 1.37 0.57
N HIS A 12 -11.78 2.36 0.22
CA HIS A 12 -12.16 3.78 0.17
C HIS A 12 -11.60 4.44 -1.07
N THR A 13 -12.31 5.43 -1.58
CA THR A 13 -11.86 6.37 -2.60
C THR A 13 -11.81 7.74 -1.97
N ARG A 14 -10.68 8.41 -2.08
CA ARG A 14 -10.53 9.78 -1.57
C ARG A 14 -10.31 10.74 -2.72
N ILE A 15 -10.89 11.93 -2.63
CA ILE A 15 -10.65 13.01 -3.58
C ILE A 15 -10.13 14.26 -2.87
N GLU A 16 -9.17 14.91 -3.50
CA GLU A 16 -8.68 16.23 -3.12
C GLU A 16 -8.92 17.21 -4.26
N ILE A 17 -9.60 18.31 -3.94
CA ILE A 17 -9.91 19.38 -4.88
C ILE A 17 -9.09 20.60 -4.48
N ARG A 18 -8.37 21.17 -5.45
CA ARG A 18 -7.58 22.41 -5.32
C ARG A 18 -8.03 23.44 -6.34
N ASP A 19 -7.77 24.70 -6.05
CA ASP A 19 -7.87 25.75 -7.07
C ASP A 19 -6.74 25.64 -8.11
N ILE A 20 -6.78 26.48 -9.12
CA ILE A 20 -5.75 26.52 -10.18
C ILE A 20 -4.39 27.05 -9.70
N GLU A 21 -4.33 27.63 -8.50
CA GLU A 21 -3.14 28.13 -7.82
C GLU A 21 -2.57 27.06 -6.84
N ASN A 22 -3.14 25.84 -6.86
CA ASN A 22 -2.75 24.71 -6.04
C ASN A 22 -3.12 24.80 -4.55
N ASN A 23 -4.03 25.68 -4.15
CA ASN A 23 -4.53 25.77 -2.80
C ASN A 23 -5.61 24.71 -2.56
N LEU A 24 -5.54 24.02 -1.41
CA LEU A 24 -6.56 23.04 -1.02
C LEU A 24 -7.93 23.72 -0.81
N LEU A 25 -8.93 23.23 -1.51
CA LEU A 25 -10.33 23.65 -1.33
C LEU A 25 -11.09 22.67 -0.44
N ARG A 26 -11.00 21.35 -0.72
CA ARG A 26 -11.65 20.31 0.10
C ARG A 26 -11.11 18.92 -0.16
N ARG A 27 -11.42 18.01 0.76
CA ARG A 27 -11.23 16.55 0.64
C ARG A 27 -12.55 15.86 0.97
N GLU A 28 -12.84 14.77 0.25
CA GLU A 28 -13.99 13.90 0.51
C GLU A 28 -13.61 12.43 0.37
N GLU A 29 -14.44 11.55 0.95
CA GLU A 29 -14.24 10.12 0.94
C GLU A 29 -15.48 9.38 0.49
N PHE A 30 -15.30 8.30 -0.30
CA PHE A 30 -16.35 7.50 -0.90
C PHE A 30 -16.03 6.01 -0.73
N GLY A 31 -16.89 5.13 -1.27
CA GLY A 31 -16.72 3.69 -1.27
C GLY A 31 -15.50 3.18 -2.06
N PRO A 32 -15.34 1.86 -2.19
CA PRO A 32 -14.17 1.23 -2.79
C PRO A 32 -14.04 1.50 -4.29
N PHE A 33 -12.81 1.73 -4.79
CA PHE A 33 -12.46 1.95 -6.19
C PHE A 33 -11.91 0.66 -6.83
N ASN A 34 -12.67 -0.42 -6.79
CA ASN A 34 -12.18 -1.68 -7.35
C ASN A 34 -13.29 -2.39 -8.13
N ILE A 35 -13.27 -2.22 -9.45
CA ILE A 35 -14.26 -2.79 -10.36
C ILE A 35 -14.42 -4.32 -10.21
N ASN A 36 -13.33 -5.03 -9.89
CA ASN A 36 -13.35 -6.48 -9.73
C ASN A 36 -14.11 -6.93 -8.48
N SER A 37 -14.18 -6.09 -7.45
CA SER A 37 -14.89 -6.40 -6.21
C SER A 37 -16.32 -5.88 -6.17
N ILE A 38 -16.59 -4.70 -6.77
CA ILE A 38 -17.93 -4.07 -6.69
C ILE A 38 -18.75 -4.22 -7.96
N GLY A 39 -18.13 -4.63 -9.08
CA GLY A 39 -18.77 -4.72 -10.40
C GLY A 39 -18.85 -3.38 -11.12
N GLU A 40 -19.12 -3.43 -12.44
CA GLU A 40 -19.10 -2.24 -13.30
C GLU A 40 -20.16 -1.21 -12.94
N ASP A 41 -21.40 -1.64 -12.68
CA ASP A 41 -22.51 -0.71 -12.37
C ASP A 41 -22.26 0.07 -11.09
N ALA A 42 -21.77 -0.59 -10.04
CA ALA A 42 -21.43 0.08 -8.78
C ALA A 42 -20.21 1.00 -8.94
N PHE A 43 -19.23 0.63 -9.78
CA PHE A 43 -18.09 1.46 -10.09
C PHE A 43 -18.49 2.74 -10.85
N ARG A 44 -19.38 2.64 -11.84
CA ARG A 44 -19.95 3.81 -12.52
C ARG A 44 -20.73 4.72 -11.58
N LYS A 45 -21.52 4.13 -10.69
CA LYS A 45 -22.25 4.90 -9.67
C LYS A 45 -21.29 5.67 -8.76
N LEU A 46 -20.23 5.02 -8.28
CA LEU A 46 -19.18 5.65 -7.48
C LEU A 46 -18.56 6.86 -8.21
N LEU A 47 -18.20 6.71 -9.50
CA LEU A 47 -17.60 7.79 -10.27
C LEU A 47 -18.57 8.99 -10.41
N ARG A 48 -19.86 8.74 -10.65
CA ARG A 48 -20.87 9.81 -10.70
C ARG A 48 -21.02 10.53 -9.36
N GLU A 49 -20.98 9.81 -8.24
CA GLU A 49 -21.01 10.39 -6.90
C GLU A 49 -19.76 11.27 -6.65
N VAL A 50 -18.57 10.77 -7.02
CA VAL A 50 -17.31 11.51 -6.92
C VAL A 50 -17.36 12.78 -7.79
N PHE A 51 -17.80 12.68 -9.05
CA PHE A 51 -17.87 13.84 -9.95
C PHE A 51 -18.93 14.86 -9.51
N ALA A 52 -20.09 14.40 -9.04
CA ALA A 52 -21.11 15.29 -8.50
C ALA A 52 -20.62 16.06 -7.27
N SER A 53 -19.74 15.48 -6.46
CA SER A 53 -19.14 16.16 -5.33
C SER A 53 -18.18 17.27 -5.75
N CYS A 54 -17.57 17.18 -6.91
CA CYS A 54 -16.65 18.21 -7.41
C CYS A 54 -17.32 19.54 -7.77
N GLY A 55 -18.62 19.51 -8.03
CA GLY A 55 -19.36 20.63 -8.63
C GLY A 55 -19.41 20.51 -10.16
N GLU A 56 -19.42 21.62 -10.88
CA GLU A 56 -19.49 21.61 -12.34
C GLU A 56 -18.20 21.05 -12.95
N MET A 57 -18.25 19.84 -13.51
CA MET A 57 -17.07 19.18 -14.09
C MET A 57 -16.47 19.93 -15.29
N ALA A 58 -17.23 20.77 -15.96
CA ALA A 58 -16.73 21.70 -17.00
C ALA A 58 -15.69 22.71 -16.44
N ASP A 59 -15.74 22.99 -15.15
CA ASP A 59 -14.78 23.85 -14.45
C ASP A 59 -13.52 23.13 -13.98
N CYS A 60 -13.52 21.79 -14.00
CA CYS A 60 -12.33 20.99 -13.70
C CYS A 60 -11.35 21.05 -14.88
N LYS A 61 -10.15 21.55 -14.65
CA LYS A 61 -9.13 21.70 -15.69
C LYS A 61 -8.21 20.48 -15.82
N LYS A 62 -7.95 19.84 -14.71
CA LYS A 62 -7.03 18.68 -14.68
C LYS A 62 -7.46 17.69 -13.60
N ILE A 63 -7.43 16.40 -13.91
CA ILE A 63 -7.74 15.35 -12.94
C ILE A 63 -6.76 14.18 -13.04
N CYS A 64 -6.25 13.71 -11.91
CA CYS A 64 -5.38 12.54 -11.82
C CYS A 64 -6.07 11.43 -11.01
N PHE A 65 -6.20 10.24 -11.61
CA PHE A 65 -6.68 9.04 -10.93
C PHE A 65 -5.49 8.14 -10.59
N GLY A 66 -5.19 7.97 -9.31
CA GLY A 66 -4.24 6.99 -8.82
C GLY A 66 -4.98 5.85 -8.13
N ALA A 67 -4.84 4.61 -8.62
CA ALA A 67 -5.52 3.49 -7.98
C ALA A 67 -4.87 2.14 -8.27
N ALA A 68 -5.03 1.19 -7.34
CA ALA A 68 -4.70 -0.20 -7.59
C ALA A 68 -5.58 -0.77 -8.72
N GLY A 69 -4.97 -1.53 -9.64
CA GLY A 69 -5.69 -2.14 -10.77
C GLY A 69 -6.15 -1.17 -11.85
N ILE A 70 -5.76 0.09 -11.81
CA ILE A 70 -6.12 1.14 -12.80
C ILE A 70 -5.59 0.87 -14.21
N SER A 71 -4.62 -0.04 -14.34
CA SER A 71 -4.08 -0.47 -15.64
C SER A 71 -5.04 -1.36 -16.45
N ASN A 72 -6.12 -1.86 -15.83
CA ASN A 72 -7.16 -2.59 -16.56
C ASN A 72 -7.75 -1.68 -17.66
N PRO A 73 -7.71 -2.08 -18.95
CA PRO A 73 -8.23 -1.26 -20.05
C PRO A 73 -9.68 -0.83 -19.83
N ARG A 74 -10.53 -1.73 -19.31
CA ARG A 74 -11.94 -1.46 -19.06
C ARG A 74 -12.16 -0.32 -18.06
N VAL A 75 -11.31 -0.20 -17.06
CA VAL A 75 -11.36 0.94 -16.11
C VAL A 75 -11.10 2.26 -16.84
N GLY A 76 -10.13 2.28 -17.77
CA GLY A 76 -9.85 3.47 -18.57
C GLY A 76 -11.01 3.89 -19.45
N GLU A 77 -11.66 2.94 -20.13
CA GLU A 77 -12.85 3.19 -20.95
C GLU A 77 -14.00 3.79 -20.12
N ILE A 78 -14.29 3.20 -18.96
CA ILE A 78 -15.34 3.68 -18.08
C ILE A 78 -15.03 5.09 -17.54
N LEU A 79 -13.79 5.36 -17.15
CA LEU A 79 -13.36 6.69 -16.71
C LEU A 79 -13.61 7.74 -17.80
N GLU A 80 -13.23 7.45 -19.04
CA GLU A 80 -13.44 8.34 -20.17
C GLU A 80 -14.94 8.56 -20.46
N GLU A 81 -15.75 7.50 -20.48
CA GLU A 81 -17.19 7.57 -20.67
C GLU A 81 -17.87 8.43 -19.60
N GLU A 82 -17.57 8.20 -18.33
CA GLU A 82 -18.20 8.92 -17.21
C GLU A 82 -17.69 10.36 -17.10
N LEU A 83 -16.43 10.67 -17.43
CA LEU A 83 -15.91 12.04 -17.53
C LEU A 83 -16.64 12.81 -18.64
N ASN A 84 -16.80 12.22 -19.82
CA ASN A 84 -17.51 12.84 -20.93
C ASN A 84 -18.99 13.09 -20.57
N ALA A 85 -19.65 12.11 -19.93
CA ALA A 85 -21.03 12.24 -19.47
C ALA A 85 -21.21 13.33 -18.40
N ALA A 86 -20.20 13.58 -17.59
CA ALA A 86 -20.18 14.64 -16.58
C ALA A 86 -19.84 16.03 -17.17
N GLY A 87 -19.58 16.13 -18.50
CA GLY A 87 -19.23 17.39 -19.15
C GLY A 87 -17.79 17.86 -18.93
N PHE A 88 -16.90 16.96 -18.53
CA PHE A 88 -15.48 17.27 -18.37
C PHE A 88 -14.81 17.54 -19.73
N VAL A 89 -14.09 18.64 -19.83
CA VAL A 89 -13.37 19.07 -21.05
C VAL A 89 -11.87 19.34 -20.80
N GLY A 90 -11.39 19.02 -19.61
CA GLY A 90 -10.01 19.23 -19.19
C GLY A 90 -9.05 18.12 -19.62
N LYS A 91 -7.89 18.09 -18.99
CA LYS A 91 -6.90 17.00 -19.16
C LYS A 91 -7.01 16.01 -18.01
N TRP A 92 -6.86 14.74 -18.32
CA TRP A 92 -6.83 13.72 -17.28
C TRP A 92 -5.75 12.67 -17.53
N LYS A 93 -5.33 12.04 -16.44
CA LYS A 93 -4.43 10.89 -16.50
C LYS A 93 -4.81 9.87 -15.44
N ARG A 94 -4.37 8.64 -15.65
CA ARG A 94 -4.47 7.55 -14.70
C ARG A 94 -3.08 6.96 -14.44
N CYS A 95 -2.83 6.54 -13.20
CA CYS A 95 -1.57 5.93 -12.80
C CYS A 95 -1.79 4.95 -11.64
N GLY A 96 -0.78 4.16 -11.29
CA GLY A 96 -0.85 3.26 -10.15
C GLY A 96 -0.92 4.03 -8.81
N ASP A 97 -1.50 3.39 -7.80
CA ASP A 97 -1.51 3.89 -6.42
C ASP A 97 -0.10 4.12 -5.87
N GLN A 98 0.87 3.30 -6.27
CA GLN A 98 2.28 3.47 -5.90
C GLN A 98 2.90 4.75 -6.48
N GLU A 99 2.45 5.22 -7.66
CA GLU A 99 2.97 6.43 -8.28
C GLU A 99 2.54 7.68 -7.52
N ILE A 100 1.24 7.76 -7.16
CA ILE A 100 0.74 8.87 -6.35
C ILE A 100 1.33 8.83 -4.94
N ALA A 101 1.57 7.63 -4.39
CA ALA A 101 2.20 7.47 -3.09
C ALA A 101 3.65 7.97 -3.10
N LEU A 102 4.45 7.65 -4.13
CA LEU A 102 5.81 8.17 -4.30
C LEU A 102 5.79 9.69 -4.44
N ARG A 103 4.89 10.25 -5.29
CA ARG A 103 4.78 11.71 -5.50
C ARG A 103 4.34 12.45 -4.24
N GLY A 104 3.49 11.84 -3.43
CA GLY A 104 3.13 12.40 -2.12
C GLY A 104 4.28 12.32 -1.11
N ALA A 105 5.04 11.26 -1.16
CA ALA A 105 6.11 11.03 -0.18
C ALA A 105 7.31 11.94 -0.38
N MET A 106 7.68 12.24 -1.62
CA MET A 106 8.87 13.03 -1.94
C MET A 106 8.84 13.62 -3.34
N ASP A 107 9.70 14.59 -3.59
CA ASP A 107 10.10 14.97 -4.94
C ASP A 107 11.06 13.92 -5.51
N THR A 108 10.93 13.61 -6.78
CA THR A 108 11.82 12.66 -7.48
C THR A 108 13.20 13.28 -7.73
N PRO A 109 14.27 12.48 -7.81
CA PRO A 109 14.32 11.01 -7.83
C PRO A 109 14.20 10.38 -6.45
N GLY A 110 13.73 9.13 -6.41
CA GLY A 110 13.65 8.40 -5.16
C GLY A 110 12.85 7.10 -5.26
N VAL A 111 12.77 6.42 -4.13
CA VAL A 111 12.13 5.12 -4.00
C VAL A 111 11.13 5.16 -2.85
N ALA A 112 9.97 4.54 -3.01
CA ALA A 112 9.02 4.31 -1.94
C ALA A 112 8.84 2.82 -1.71
N VAL A 113 9.03 2.36 -0.47
CA VAL A 113 8.70 1.00 -0.03
C VAL A 113 7.43 1.05 0.80
N ILE A 114 6.46 0.25 0.40
CA ILE A 114 5.14 0.18 1.04
C ILE A 114 5.03 -1.18 1.71
N ALA A 115 4.82 -1.20 3.03
CA ALA A 115 4.56 -2.40 3.80
C ALA A 115 3.28 -2.25 4.62
N GLY A 116 2.23 -2.89 4.14
CA GLY A 116 0.91 -3.00 4.77
C GLY A 116 0.49 -4.46 4.83
N THR A 117 -0.75 -4.79 4.45
CA THR A 117 -1.20 -6.19 4.27
C THR A 117 -0.34 -6.92 3.22
N GLY A 118 0.03 -6.27 2.12
CA GLY A 118 1.03 -6.70 1.14
C GLY A 118 2.26 -5.80 1.16
N SER A 119 3.22 -6.04 0.25
CA SER A 119 4.42 -5.21 0.12
C SER A 119 4.77 -4.96 -1.34
N ILE A 120 5.30 -3.76 -1.62
CA ILE A 120 5.75 -3.34 -2.95
C ILE A 120 6.79 -2.23 -2.80
N CYS A 121 7.71 -2.16 -3.73
CA CYS A 121 8.60 -1.03 -3.90
C CYS A 121 8.43 -0.41 -5.28
N PHE A 122 8.43 0.92 -5.35
CA PHE A 122 8.31 1.69 -6.57
C PHE A 122 9.28 2.87 -6.54
N GLY A 123 9.90 3.17 -7.67
CA GLY A 123 10.84 4.29 -7.78
C GLY A 123 10.72 5.01 -9.11
N LYS A 124 11.28 6.21 -9.14
CA LYS A 124 11.38 7.05 -10.33
C LYS A 124 12.70 7.81 -10.32
N ASN A 125 13.43 7.81 -11.46
CA ASN A 125 14.69 8.55 -11.63
C ASN A 125 14.48 9.93 -12.24
N GLU A 126 15.56 10.71 -12.40
CA GLU A 126 15.54 12.05 -12.98
C GLU A 126 15.07 12.07 -14.44
N ALA A 127 15.33 11.01 -15.21
CA ALA A 127 14.86 10.86 -16.58
C ALA A 127 13.35 10.58 -16.68
N GLY A 128 12.67 10.39 -15.53
CA GLY A 128 11.26 10.05 -15.46
C GLY A 128 10.97 8.55 -15.66
N GLU A 129 12.00 7.72 -15.78
CA GLU A 129 11.86 6.27 -15.85
C GLU A 129 11.40 5.72 -14.53
N THR A 130 10.57 4.69 -14.57
CA THR A 130 9.99 4.07 -13.38
C THR A 130 10.30 2.59 -13.30
N ALA A 131 10.44 2.09 -12.09
CA ALA A 131 10.55 0.65 -11.83
C ALA A 131 9.76 0.27 -10.58
N ARG A 132 9.26 -0.98 -10.58
CA ARG A 132 8.67 -1.58 -9.39
C ARG A 132 9.31 -2.93 -9.10
N SER A 133 9.27 -3.33 -7.84
CA SER A 133 9.61 -4.67 -7.36
C SER A 133 8.57 -5.11 -6.34
N GLY A 134 8.17 -6.37 -6.37
CA GLY A 134 7.12 -6.89 -5.52
C GLY A 134 5.69 -6.53 -5.95
N GLY A 135 4.74 -6.74 -5.04
CA GLY A 135 3.33 -6.46 -5.27
C GLY A 135 2.63 -7.46 -6.20
N TYR A 136 3.09 -8.72 -6.22
CA TYR A 136 2.48 -9.79 -7.00
C TYR A 136 1.42 -10.58 -6.22
N GLY A 137 1.18 -10.20 -4.97
CA GLY A 137 0.16 -10.79 -4.12
C GLY A 137 0.69 -11.88 -3.20
N HIS A 138 -0.03 -12.08 -2.12
CA HIS A 138 0.39 -12.87 -0.96
C HIS A 138 0.64 -14.37 -1.21
N LEU A 139 0.13 -14.94 -2.30
CA LEU A 139 0.32 -16.36 -2.63
C LEU A 139 1.69 -16.64 -3.24
N ILE A 140 2.30 -15.66 -3.91
CA ILE A 140 3.54 -15.84 -4.66
C ILE A 140 4.64 -14.85 -4.26
N ASP A 141 4.28 -13.82 -3.47
CA ASP A 141 5.18 -12.73 -3.12
C ASP A 141 4.76 -12.07 -1.78
N ASP A 142 4.85 -10.74 -1.67
CA ASP A 142 4.55 -9.92 -0.50
C ASP A 142 5.50 -10.15 0.69
N GLY A 143 6.78 -10.51 0.46
CA GLY A 143 7.80 -10.63 1.50
C GLY A 143 7.91 -9.34 2.34
N GLY A 144 8.03 -9.47 3.66
CA GLY A 144 8.10 -8.33 4.59
C GLY A 144 6.77 -7.62 4.87
N SER A 145 5.66 -8.08 4.28
CA SER A 145 4.32 -7.58 4.54
C SER A 145 3.70 -8.12 5.82
N GLY A 146 2.57 -7.53 6.25
CA GLY A 146 1.78 -8.05 7.36
C GLY A 146 1.30 -9.48 7.14
N TYR A 147 0.89 -9.82 5.91
CA TYR A 147 0.54 -11.20 5.59
C TYR A 147 1.73 -12.15 5.78
N ALA A 148 2.90 -11.82 5.25
CA ALA A 148 4.08 -12.66 5.36
C ALA A 148 4.52 -12.83 6.83
N LEU A 149 4.58 -11.75 7.59
CA LEU A 149 4.89 -11.78 9.02
C LEU A 149 3.86 -12.61 9.81
N GLY A 150 2.55 -12.41 9.55
CA GLY A 150 1.48 -13.13 10.22
C GLY A 150 1.49 -14.62 9.90
N ARG A 151 1.69 -14.99 8.64
CA ARG A 151 1.89 -16.38 8.21
C ARG A 151 3.09 -17.03 8.92
N ASP A 152 4.19 -16.30 9.03
CA ASP A 152 5.41 -16.82 9.66
C ASP A 152 5.24 -16.97 11.17
N VAL A 153 4.45 -16.11 11.83
CA VAL A 153 4.03 -16.27 13.23
C VAL A 153 3.23 -17.54 13.40
N ILE A 154 2.19 -17.76 12.60
CA ILE A 154 1.35 -18.98 12.67
C ILE A 154 2.22 -20.21 12.40
N SER A 155 3.11 -20.16 11.40
CA SER A 155 4.06 -21.24 11.10
C SER A 155 4.98 -21.54 12.28
N ALA A 156 5.54 -20.52 12.93
CA ALA A 156 6.41 -20.68 14.11
C ALA A 156 5.63 -21.29 15.29
N ALA A 157 4.39 -20.87 15.49
CA ALA A 157 3.51 -21.41 16.53
C ALA A 157 3.25 -22.92 16.38
N VAL A 158 2.90 -23.39 15.17
CA VAL A 158 2.66 -24.84 14.96
C VAL A 158 3.95 -25.63 15.00
N ARG A 159 5.09 -25.05 14.60
CA ARG A 159 6.41 -25.70 14.74
C ARG A 159 6.85 -25.84 16.20
N ALA A 160 6.54 -24.87 17.05
CA ALA A 160 6.79 -24.95 18.48
C ALA A 160 5.89 -26.03 19.14
N LEU A 161 4.63 -26.14 18.70
CA LEU A 161 3.69 -27.13 19.20
C LEU A 161 4.17 -28.57 18.99
N ASP A 162 4.75 -28.88 17.83
CA ASP A 162 5.25 -30.25 17.52
C ASP A 162 6.76 -30.43 17.78
N GLY A 163 7.40 -29.50 18.49
CA GLY A 163 8.78 -29.60 18.93
C GLY A 163 9.83 -29.36 17.83
N ARG A 164 9.44 -28.89 16.65
CA ARG A 164 10.36 -28.57 15.54
C ARG A 164 10.98 -27.17 15.63
N GLY A 165 10.61 -26.36 16.60
CA GLY A 165 11.11 -25.00 16.75
C GLY A 165 10.91 -24.45 18.16
N GLN A 166 11.52 -23.29 18.40
CA GLN A 166 11.28 -22.48 19.59
C GLN A 166 10.20 -21.44 19.25
N GLY A 167 9.52 -20.86 20.21
CA GLY A 167 8.44 -19.90 19.95
C GLY A 167 7.15 -20.28 20.66
N LYS A 168 7.29 -20.84 21.86
CA LYS A 168 6.13 -21.14 22.71
C LYS A 168 5.31 -19.89 22.99
N ALA A 169 5.94 -18.74 23.18
CA ALA A 169 5.23 -17.48 23.39
C ALA A 169 4.39 -17.08 22.18
N LEU A 170 4.87 -17.36 20.95
CA LEU A 170 4.08 -17.16 19.73
C LEU A 170 2.87 -18.10 19.69
N LEU A 171 3.05 -19.37 20.07
CA LEU A 171 1.96 -20.34 20.13
C LEU A 171 0.88 -19.88 21.13
N ASP A 172 1.29 -19.49 22.35
CA ASP A 172 0.37 -19.02 23.38
C ASP A 172 -0.39 -17.76 22.90
N ALA A 173 0.28 -16.84 22.21
CA ALA A 173 -0.33 -15.64 21.64
C ALA A 173 -1.31 -15.95 20.48
N VAL A 174 -0.96 -16.88 19.58
CA VAL A 174 -1.84 -17.35 18.51
C VAL A 174 -3.10 -18.00 19.07
N TYR A 175 -2.95 -18.86 20.09
CA TYR A 175 -4.10 -19.46 20.79
C TYR A 175 -4.99 -18.41 21.44
N ALA A 176 -4.40 -17.41 22.07
CA ALA A 176 -5.15 -16.32 22.70
C ALA A 176 -5.92 -15.50 21.66
N GLN A 177 -5.30 -15.13 20.55
CA GLN A 177 -5.95 -14.35 19.48
C GLN A 177 -7.10 -15.08 18.82
N LEU A 178 -6.98 -16.42 18.63
CA LEU A 178 -8.00 -17.25 18.02
C LEU A 178 -9.03 -17.78 19.02
N ASN A 179 -8.85 -17.54 20.32
CA ASN A 179 -9.57 -18.23 21.37
C ASN A 179 -9.56 -19.76 21.17
N ALA A 180 -8.37 -20.29 20.81
CA ALA A 180 -8.14 -21.69 20.47
C ALA A 180 -7.31 -22.38 21.55
N SER A 181 -7.33 -23.72 21.53
CA SER A 181 -6.54 -24.57 22.42
C SER A 181 -5.93 -25.78 21.74
N THR A 182 -6.19 -25.94 20.43
CA THR A 182 -5.73 -27.08 19.63
C THR A 182 -5.19 -26.64 18.27
N SER A 183 -4.26 -27.41 17.71
CA SER A 183 -3.77 -27.19 16.35
C SER A 183 -4.88 -27.28 15.29
N ALA A 184 -5.87 -28.15 15.50
CA ALA A 184 -6.99 -28.29 14.58
C ALA A 184 -7.77 -26.97 14.42
N GLN A 185 -7.90 -26.17 15.47
CA GLN A 185 -8.55 -24.86 15.41
C GLN A 185 -7.71 -23.83 14.64
N ILE A 186 -6.37 -23.84 14.78
CA ILE A 186 -5.48 -23.01 13.95
C ILE A 186 -5.64 -23.40 12.48
N VAL A 187 -5.59 -24.68 12.14
CA VAL A 187 -5.76 -25.17 10.77
C VAL A 187 -7.14 -24.77 10.23
N SER A 188 -8.21 -24.97 11.01
CA SER A 188 -9.57 -24.59 10.61
C SER A 188 -9.70 -23.10 10.32
N PHE A 189 -9.04 -22.24 11.09
CA PHE A 189 -9.00 -20.80 10.83
C PHE A 189 -8.29 -20.51 9.52
N VAL A 190 -7.05 -21.00 9.35
CA VAL A 190 -6.22 -20.68 8.17
C VAL A 190 -6.83 -21.13 6.85
N TYR A 191 -7.51 -22.31 6.85
CA TYR A 191 -8.13 -22.88 5.65
C TYR A 191 -9.63 -22.55 5.53
N SER A 192 -10.17 -21.69 6.38
CA SER A 192 -11.55 -21.22 6.26
C SER A 192 -11.72 -20.36 5.00
N PRO A 193 -12.80 -20.56 4.20
CA PRO A 193 -13.12 -19.67 3.09
C PRO A 193 -13.32 -18.21 3.49
N ASN A 194 -13.60 -17.95 4.77
CA ASN A 194 -13.83 -16.62 5.32
C ASN A 194 -12.52 -15.95 5.81
N THR A 195 -11.40 -16.67 5.82
CA THR A 195 -10.10 -16.13 6.21
C THR A 195 -9.39 -15.57 5.00
N ASP A 196 -9.42 -14.25 4.88
CA ASP A 196 -8.73 -13.54 3.83
C ASP A 196 -7.28 -13.20 4.24
N LYS A 197 -6.54 -12.57 3.32
CA LYS A 197 -5.17 -12.15 3.56
C LYS A 197 -5.04 -11.15 4.72
N SER A 198 -6.07 -10.34 4.96
CA SER A 198 -6.06 -9.32 6.01
C SER A 198 -6.17 -9.98 7.39
N ALA A 199 -7.00 -11.00 7.52
CA ALA A 199 -7.12 -11.78 8.75
C ALA A 199 -5.80 -12.48 9.14
N ILE A 200 -5.03 -12.98 8.16
CA ILE A 200 -3.68 -13.51 8.43
C ILE A 200 -2.70 -12.39 8.80
N ALA A 201 -2.78 -11.24 8.13
CA ALA A 201 -1.90 -10.10 8.41
C ALA A 201 -2.04 -9.54 9.84
N GLU A 202 -3.19 -9.69 10.48
CA GLU A 202 -3.39 -9.29 11.88
C GLU A 202 -2.43 -9.98 12.85
N PHE A 203 -1.97 -11.20 12.53
CA PHE A 203 -1.00 -11.92 13.35
C PHE A 203 0.41 -11.30 13.32
N ALA A 204 0.70 -10.39 12.39
CA ALA A 204 1.96 -9.64 12.41
C ALA A 204 2.13 -8.85 13.72
N ARG A 205 1.04 -8.42 14.35
CA ARG A 205 1.08 -7.75 15.64
C ARG A 205 1.70 -8.62 16.74
N ILE A 206 1.43 -9.93 16.71
CA ILE A 206 2.09 -10.85 17.64
C ILE A 206 3.61 -10.82 17.47
N ALA A 207 4.12 -10.80 16.21
CA ALA A 207 5.56 -10.67 15.99
C ALA A 207 6.12 -9.39 16.60
N LEU A 208 5.44 -8.26 16.42
CA LEU A 208 5.85 -6.97 16.98
C LEU A 208 5.89 -7.01 18.52
N ASP A 209 4.82 -7.47 19.15
CA ASP A 209 4.67 -7.50 20.60
C ASP A 209 5.67 -8.48 21.26
N GLN A 210 5.81 -9.68 20.70
CA GLN A 210 6.73 -10.70 21.23
C GLN A 210 8.21 -10.33 20.99
N ALA A 211 8.54 -9.74 19.86
CA ALA A 211 9.89 -9.23 19.61
C ALA A 211 10.26 -8.10 20.57
N ALA A 212 9.33 -7.21 20.88
CA ALA A 212 9.51 -6.17 21.88
C ALA A 212 9.71 -6.73 23.30
N ALA A 213 9.06 -7.86 23.61
CA ALA A 213 9.24 -8.60 24.85
C ALA A 213 10.55 -9.42 24.89
N GLY A 214 11.32 -9.47 23.77
CA GLY A 214 12.62 -10.15 23.71
C GLY A 214 12.57 -11.56 23.13
N GLU A 215 11.44 -12.00 22.58
CA GLU A 215 11.31 -13.34 22.00
C GLU A 215 12.13 -13.44 20.71
N GLU A 216 13.06 -14.41 20.65
CA GLU A 216 14.05 -14.50 19.57
C GLU A 216 13.47 -14.94 18.24
N THR A 217 12.46 -15.84 18.24
CA THR A 217 11.80 -16.28 17.02
C THR A 217 11.03 -15.14 16.36
N ALA A 218 10.36 -14.30 17.17
CA ALA A 218 9.67 -13.12 16.67
C ALA A 218 10.65 -12.10 16.07
N ARG A 219 11.79 -11.85 16.74
CA ARG A 219 12.85 -11.00 16.19
C ARG A 219 13.39 -11.54 14.86
N ALA A 220 13.62 -12.86 14.77
CA ALA A 220 14.07 -13.48 13.53
C ALA A 220 13.04 -13.33 12.39
N ILE A 221 11.75 -13.42 12.69
CA ILE A 221 10.67 -13.16 11.71
C ILE A 221 10.74 -11.71 11.20
N LEU A 222 10.83 -10.73 12.11
CA LEU A 222 10.91 -9.32 11.74
C LEU A 222 12.18 -9.01 10.93
N ASN A 223 13.33 -9.55 11.32
CA ASN A 223 14.59 -9.34 10.59
C ASN A 223 14.52 -9.89 9.16
N ARG A 224 14.00 -11.12 8.96
CA ARG A 224 13.77 -11.64 7.61
C ARG A 224 12.80 -10.76 6.80
N GLY A 225 11.73 -10.29 7.42
CA GLY A 225 10.82 -9.35 6.77
C GLY A 225 11.52 -8.06 6.33
N ALA A 226 12.43 -7.51 7.13
CA ALA A 226 13.21 -6.33 6.79
C ALA A 226 14.19 -6.60 5.63
N GLU A 227 14.81 -7.78 5.58
CA GLU A 227 15.67 -8.23 4.48
C GLU A 227 14.89 -8.36 3.16
N GLU A 228 13.66 -8.87 3.20
CA GLU A 228 12.78 -8.90 2.03
C GLU A 228 12.47 -7.49 1.50
N LEU A 229 12.13 -6.54 2.38
CA LEU A 229 11.92 -5.15 1.97
C LEU A 229 13.19 -4.49 1.43
N GLN A 230 14.37 -4.78 2.01
CA GLN A 230 15.65 -4.35 1.48
C GLN A 230 15.89 -4.87 0.07
N ALA A 231 15.60 -6.14 -0.19
CA ALA A 231 15.74 -6.74 -1.51
C ALA A 231 14.83 -6.07 -2.56
N LEU A 232 13.59 -5.70 -2.17
CA LEU A 232 12.69 -4.94 -3.06
C LEU A 232 13.28 -3.58 -3.45
N VAL A 233 13.82 -2.84 -2.46
CA VAL A 233 14.43 -1.52 -2.69
C VAL A 233 15.66 -1.64 -3.57
N ALA A 234 16.58 -2.57 -3.26
CA ALA A 234 17.79 -2.79 -4.05
C ALA A 234 17.46 -3.14 -5.51
N ALA A 235 16.43 -3.95 -5.76
CA ALA A 235 16.01 -4.29 -7.11
C ALA A 235 15.50 -3.08 -7.90
N VAL A 236 14.78 -2.15 -7.26
CA VAL A 236 14.31 -0.91 -7.91
C VAL A 236 15.48 0.03 -8.18
N GLN A 237 16.36 0.24 -7.19
CA GLN A 237 17.54 1.09 -7.34
C GLN A 237 18.44 0.63 -8.48
N ASN A 238 18.74 -0.66 -8.55
CA ASN A 238 19.57 -1.25 -9.61
C ASN A 238 18.95 -1.06 -11.02
N ARG A 239 17.62 -1.12 -11.13
CA ARG A 239 16.93 -0.94 -12.43
C ARG A 239 16.86 0.52 -12.87
N LEU A 240 16.96 1.46 -11.96
CA LEU A 240 16.85 2.90 -12.21
C LEU A 240 18.18 3.64 -12.10
N ASP A 241 19.26 2.93 -11.80
CA ASP A 241 20.60 3.50 -11.51
C ASP A 241 20.54 4.58 -10.41
N LEU A 242 19.80 4.26 -9.32
CA LEU A 242 19.57 5.14 -8.18
C LEU A 242 20.41 4.68 -6.98
N ALA A 243 21.65 5.16 -6.83
CA ALA A 243 22.43 4.97 -5.61
C ALA A 243 22.14 6.07 -4.59
N ASP A 244 22.21 5.72 -3.29
CA ASP A 244 22.11 6.67 -2.16
C ASP A 244 20.90 7.64 -2.22
N CYS A 245 19.80 7.21 -2.83
CA CYS A 245 18.60 8.02 -2.97
C CYS A 245 17.73 8.04 -1.69
N PRO A 246 16.81 9.01 -1.55
CA PRO A 246 15.78 8.97 -0.52
C PRO A 246 14.88 7.74 -0.67
N ILE A 247 14.57 7.07 0.46
CA ILE A 247 13.71 5.89 0.53
C ILE A 247 12.53 6.18 1.45
N ALA A 248 11.36 6.48 0.89
CA ALA A 248 10.16 6.74 1.68
C ALA A 248 9.57 5.46 2.27
N LEU A 249 9.26 5.50 3.56
CA LEU A 249 8.66 4.39 4.31
C LEU A 249 7.15 4.57 4.40
N LEU A 250 6.39 3.74 3.70
CA LEU A 250 4.94 3.81 3.58
C LEU A 250 4.26 2.52 4.06
N GLY A 251 2.98 2.63 4.38
CA GLY A 251 2.17 1.51 4.87
C GLY A 251 2.19 1.34 6.38
N GLY A 252 1.12 0.77 6.92
CA GLY A 252 0.84 0.75 8.37
C GLY A 252 1.88 0.04 9.23
N LEU A 253 2.69 -0.85 8.65
CA LEU A 253 3.72 -1.57 9.40
C LEU A 253 4.98 -0.74 9.68
N ILE A 254 5.33 0.19 8.78
CA ILE A 254 6.61 0.89 8.82
C ILE A 254 6.49 2.42 8.80
N SER A 255 5.28 2.97 8.67
CA SER A 255 5.05 4.42 8.73
C SER A 255 5.15 4.98 10.16
N SER A 256 4.79 4.18 11.17
CA SER A 256 4.83 4.58 12.59
C SER A 256 5.97 3.89 13.33
N GLU A 257 6.45 4.53 14.39
CA GLU A 257 7.58 4.01 15.19
C GLU A 257 7.22 2.69 15.89
N ASN A 258 7.98 1.65 15.59
CA ASN A 258 7.88 0.33 16.21
C ASN A 258 9.17 -0.47 15.99
N ILE A 259 9.26 -1.67 16.57
CA ILE A 259 10.45 -2.52 16.47
C ILE A 259 10.74 -3.00 15.05
N TYR A 260 9.70 -3.25 14.24
CA TYR A 260 9.88 -3.65 12.84
C TYR A 260 10.40 -2.51 11.98
N ARG A 261 9.80 -1.30 12.12
CA ARG A 261 10.32 -0.10 11.45
C ARG A 261 11.81 0.10 11.72
N ARG A 262 12.26 -0.08 12.98
CA ARG A 262 13.68 0.06 13.32
C ARG A 262 14.57 -0.93 12.56
N ALA A 263 14.16 -2.21 12.50
CA ALA A 263 14.88 -3.22 11.72
C ALA A 263 14.90 -2.88 10.22
N VAL A 264 13.79 -2.39 9.66
CA VAL A 264 13.70 -1.95 8.26
C VAL A 264 14.60 -0.74 8.01
N VAL A 265 14.57 0.28 8.87
CA VAL A 265 15.44 1.47 8.75
C VAL A 265 16.92 1.08 8.78
N GLU A 266 17.32 0.19 9.69
CA GLU A 266 18.69 -0.31 9.77
C GLU A 266 19.13 -0.93 8.43
N LYS A 267 18.34 -1.83 7.88
CA LYS A 267 18.63 -2.50 6.60
C LYS A 267 18.64 -1.53 5.42
N LEU A 268 17.68 -0.62 5.34
CA LEU A 268 17.58 0.32 4.23
C LEU A 268 18.63 1.42 4.28
N SER A 269 19.18 1.74 5.45
CA SER A 269 20.29 2.70 5.60
C SER A 269 21.58 2.24 4.89
N GLU A 270 21.69 0.94 4.55
CA GLU A 270 22.77 0.41 3.70
C GLU A 270 22.60 0.78 2.22
N LEU A 271 21.39 1.17 1.80
CA LEU A 271 21.01 1.42 0.41
C LEU A 271 20.77 2.92 0.11
N GLY A 272 20.52 3.73 1.13
CA GLY A 272 20.21 5.14 0.97
C GLY A 272 19.65 5.75 2.25
N THR A 273 18.89 6.83 2.12
CA THR A 273 18.35 7.56 3.28
C THR A 273 16.87 7.25 3.50
N PRO A 274 16.50 6.44 4.53
CA PRO A 274 15.10 6.24 4.88
C PRO A 274 14.46 7.54 5.37
N ILE A 275 13.32 7.91 4.80
CA ILE A 275 12.58 9.14 5.15
C ILE A 275 11.12 8.85 5.47
N ALA A 276 10.51 9.71 6.27
CA ALA A 276 9.06 9.76 6.40
C ALA A 276 8.46 10.46 5.15
N PRO A 277 7.25 10.08 4.70
CA PRO A 277 6.61 10.77 3.60
C PRO A 277 6.29 12.22 3.96
N ALA A 278 6.49 13.14 3.01
CA ALA A 278 6.16 14.56 3.19
C ALA A 278 4.64 14.77 3.21
N HIS A 279 3.93 14.05 2.36
CA HIS A 279 2.47 14.09 2.19
C HIS A 279 1.90 12.70 1.92
N ASP A 280 0.58 12.56 1.98
CA ASP A 280 -0.13 11.32 1.63
C ASP A 280 -0.27 11.12 0.10
N ALA A 281 -0.72 9.92 -0.30
CA ALA A 281 -0.92 9.57 -1.70
C ALA A 281 -1.99 10.46 -2.37
N LEU A 282 -3.00 10.87 -1.62
CA LEU A 282 -4.05 11.77 -2.12
C LEU A 282 -3.49 13.14 -2.52
N TRP A 283 -2.62 13.71 -1.66
CA TRP A 283 -1.88 14.92 -2.01
C TRP A 283 -1.04 14.72 -3.27
N GLY A 284 -0.38 13.56 -3.38
CA GLY A 284 0.41 13.19 -4.56
C GLY A 284 -0.44 13.16 -5.84
N ALA A 285 -1.64 12.59 -5.79
CA ALA A 285 -2.56 12.57 -6.93
C ALA A 285 -2.95 14.01 -7.36
N ALA A 286 -3.29 14.87 -6.40
CA ALA A 286 -3.63 16.27 -6.68
C ALA A 286 -2.42 17.05 -7.24
N GLN A 287 -1.23 16.80 -6.69
CA GLN A 287 0.00 17.41 -7.19
C GLN A 287 0.33 16.95 -8.61
N MET A 288 0.16 15.66 -8.92
CA MET A 288 0.33 15.14 -10.27
C MET A 288 -0.73 15.70 -11.26
N ALA A 289 -1.93 16.03 -10.80
CA ALA A 289 -2.92 16.74 -11.61
C ALA A 289 -2.45 18.17 -11.90
N TYR A 290 -1.97 18.89 -10.88
CA TYR A 290 -1.45 20.25 -11.03
C TYR A 290 -0.31 20.34 -12.04
N GLU A 291 0.63 19.40 -12.01
CA GLU A 291 1.82 19.34 -12.85
C GLU A 291 1.59 18.92 -14.31
N MET A 292 0.37 18.47 -14.67
CA MET A 292 0.08 18.19 -16.09
C MET A 292 0.18 19.47 -16.92
N GLU A 293 0.90 19.42 -18.03
CA GLU A 293 1.03 20.52 -19.01
C GLU A 293 -0.25 20.78 -19.78
#